data_1a19ed06019952955709163a881fca6c
#
_entry.id   1a19ed06019952955709163a881fca6c
#
_cell.length_a   1.000
_cell.length_b   1.000
_cell.length_c   1.000
_cell.angle_alpha   90.00
_cell.angle_beta   90.00
_cell.angle_gamma   90.00
#
_symmetry.space_group_name_H-M   'P 1'
#
loop_
_entity.id
_entity.type
_entity.pdbx_description
1 polymer ?
#
loop_
_entity_poly.entity_id
_entity_poly.type
_entity_poly.pdbx_seq_one_letter_code
_entity_poly.pdbx_strand_id
1 'polypeptide(L)'
;MIIVTGGAGFIGSNIVKGLNNLGIDDILIVDNLKNASKHKNLNRIKFFDYIDKDDFTPDFLNSYINYNKIKKIEAIFHQGACSNTMETDGKYMMKNNYEFSKNILHICLDKKIRFLYASSASVYGNGNNGFEENDKNEYPLNVYAFSKYQFDRYVNILFNKNLINTQVVGLRYFNVYGMQENHKGKMASVAFHLFNQIKSGENMKIFEGSENFLRDFIYIDDVVSVNNFFFEHSDKSGIFNCGTGNAESFIEIANTLKEIYNYAKIEYITFPDDLKGKYQKFTQANLKKLRDAGYDKHFMNVNTGVKKYVEFLEKNNGYLM
;
A
#
# COMPACT_ATOMS: atom_id res chain seq x y z
N MET A 1 -0.83 15.04 17.18
CA MET A 1 -1.50 14.88 15.86
C MET A 1 -0.68 13.98 14.95
N ILE A 2 -1.34 13.11 14.19
CA ILE A 2 -0.76 12.33 13.11
C ILE A 2 -1.32 12.82 11.78
N ILE A 3 -0.52 12.80 10.71
CA ILE A 3 -1.00 13.10 9.36
C ILE A 3 -0.97 11.82 8.53
N VAL A 4 -2.06 11.53 7.79
CA VAL A 4 -2.12 10.40 6.87
C VAL A 4 -2.43 10.93 5.47
N THR A 5 -1.41 10.97 4.59
CA THR A 5 -1.67 11.31 3.18
C THR A 5 -2.14 10.06 2.42
N GLY A 6 -3.04 10.25 1.47
CA GLY A 6 -3.75 9.11 0.88
C GLY A 6 -4.74 8.45 1.85
N GLY A 7 -5.15 9.17 2.90
CA GLY A 7 -5.98 8.65 4.00
C GLY A 7 -7.40 8.25 3.60
N ALA A 8 -7.92 8.71 2.46
CA ALA A 8 -9.17 8.25 1.87
C ALA A 8 -8.98 7.05 0.91
N GLY A 9 -7.73 6.66 0.64
CA GLY A 9 -7.38 5.51 -0.20
C GLY A 9 -7.49 4.18 0.55
N PHE A 10 -7.19 3.08 -0.16
CA PHE A 10 -7.25 1.72 0.35
C PHE A 10 -6.36 1.52 1.59
N ILE A 11 -5.04 1.68 1.45
CA ILE A 11 -4.10 1.42 2.55
C ILE A 11 -4.21 2.52 3.61
N GLY A 12 -4.29 3.79 3.21
CA GLY A 12 -4.32 4.92 4.14
C GLY A 12 -5.51 4.89 5.09
N SER A 13 -6.72 4.59 4.62
CA SER A 13 -7.90 4.49 5.47
C SER A 13 -7.83 3.33 6.47
N ASN A 14 -7.21 2.22 6.07
CA ASN A 14 -6.95 1.10 7.00
C ASN A 14 -5.88 1.45 8.05
N ILE A 15 -4.87 2.24 7.69
CA ILE A 15 -3.90 2.78 8.67
C ILE A 15 -4.62 3.71 9.66
N VAL A 16 -5.48 4.63 9.19
CA VAL A 16 -6.28 5.47 10.09
C VAL A 16 -7.12 4.61 11.04
N LYS A 17 -7.81 3.58 10.52
CA LYS A 17 -8.53 2.63 11.37
C LYS A 17 -7.61 1.94 12.39
N GLY A 18 -6.42 1.51 11.96
CA GLY A 18 -5.41 0.91 12.85
C GLY A 18 -5.00 1.86 13.98
N LEU A 19 -4.78 3.14 13.67
CA LEU A 19 -4.48 4.18 14.65
C LEU A 19 -5.67 4.42 15.60
N ASN A 20 -6.91 4.44 15.07
CA ASN A 20 -8.10 4.55 15.94
C ASN A 20 -8.22 3.36 16.91
N ASN A 21 -7.83 2.16 16.50
CA ASN A 21 -7.80 0.98 17.38
C ASN A 21 -6.75 1.12 18.52
N LEU A 22 -5.72 1.94 18.31
CA LEU A 22 -4.75 2.35 19.33
C LEU A 22 -5.21 3.55 20.18
N GLY A 23 -6.45 4.03 19.98
CA GLY A 23 -7.01 5.19 20.68
C GLY A 23 -6.55 6.55 20.12
N ILE A 24 -5.98 6.57 18.92
CA ILE A 24 -5.47 7.81 18.29
C ILE A 24 -6.50 8.30 17.28
N ASP A 25 -7.21 9.38 17.62
CA ASP A 25 -8.24 10.00 16.78
C ASP A 25 -7.81 11.41 16.28
N ASP A 26 -6.75 12.00 16.84
CA ASP A 26 -6.16 13.28 16.43
C ASP A 26 -5.35 13.13 15.15
N ILE A 27 -6.08 12.92 14.03
CA ILE A 27 -5.52 12.57 12.71
C ILE A 27 -5.97 13.60 11.67
N LEU A 28 -5.01 14.17 10.93
CA LEU A 28 -5.29 14.97 9.73
C LEU A 28 -5.19 14.06 8.48
N ILE A 29 -6.27 13.97 7.73
CA ILE A 29 -6.29 13.26 6.44
C ILE A 29 -5.95 14.25 5.33
N VAL A 30 -4.98 13.88 4.51
CA VAL A 30 -4.59 14.62 3.30
C VAL A 30 -4.82 13.71 2.08
N ASP A 31 -5.80 14.04 1.24
CA ASP A 31 -6.13 13.24 0.06
C ASP A 31 -6.80 14.11 -1.00
N ASN A 32 -7.15 13.57 -2.14
CA ASN A 32 -8.11 14.16 -3.07
C ASN A 32 -9.32 13.24 -3.25
N LEU A 33 -10.49 13.81 -3.41
CA LEU A 33 -11.73 13.08 -3.65
C LEU A 33 -12.17 13.15 -5.13
N LYS A 34 -11.22 13.23 -6.09
CA LYS A 34 -11.53 13.14 -7.52
C LYS A 34 -12.41 11.93 -7.84
N ASN A 35 -12.07 10.77 -7.25
CA ASN A 35 -13.02 9.66 -7.20
C ASN A 35 -13.88 9.83 -5.94
N ALA A 36 -15.09 10.33 -6.14
CA ALA A 36 -16.02 10.62 -5.03
C ALA A 36 -16.32 9.39 -4.15
N SER A 37 -16.27 8.16 -4.70
CA SER A 37 -16.53 6.94 -3.92
C SER A 37 -15.55 6.71 -2.76
N LYS A 38 -14.39 7.38 -2.77
CA LYS A 38 -13.38 7.33 -1.69
C LYS A 38 -13.94 7.88 -0.35
N HIS A 39 -14.96 8.77 -0.38
CA HIS A 39 -15.58 9.24 0.86
C HIS A 39 -16.11 8.09 1.72
N LYS A 40 -16.53 6.97 1.10
CA LYS A 40 -17.04 5.80 1.82
C LYS A 40 -16.00 5.17 2.74
N ASN A 41 -14.71 5.29 2.39
CA ASN A 41 -13.61 4.80 3.23
C ASN A 41 -13.44 5.64 4.51
N LEU A 42 -14.00 6.84 4.55
CA LEU A 42 -13.89 7.77 5.68
C LEU A 42 -15.07 7.69 6.66
N ASN A 43 -16.19 7.08 6.26
CA ASN A 43 -17.45 7.16 6.99
C ASN A 43 -17.42 6.58 8.41
N ARG A 44 -16.53 5.64 8.71
CA ARG A 44 -16.48 4.93 10.00
C ARG A 44 -15.12 4.95 10.67
N ILE A 45 -14.23 5.79 10.19
CA ILE A 45 -12.96 6.07 10.84
C ILE A 45 -13.03 7.44 11.50
N LYS A 46 -12.28 7.61 12.57
CA LYS A 46 -12.23 8.89 13.31
C LYS A 46 -11.00 9.67 12.90
N PHE A 47 -11.19 10.93 12.60
CA PHE A 47 -10.12 11.87 12.27
C PHE A 47 -10.53 13.29 12.67
N PHE A 48 -9.55 14.15 12.87
CA PHE A 48 -9.76 15.53 13.29
C PHE A 48 -10.21 16.40 12.12
N ASP A 49 -9.53 16.27 10.95
CA ASP A 49 -9.79 17.14 9.81
C ASP A 49 -9.36 16.46 8.48
N TYR A 50 -9.87 17.00 7.37
CA TYR A 50 -9.55 16.60 6.00
C TYR A 50 -9.10 17.80 5.19
N ILE A 51 -8.04 17.62 4.39
CA ILE A 51 -7.49 18.64 3.51
C ILE A 51 -7.20 18.03 2.13
N ASP A 52 -7.47 18.80 1.08
CA ASP A 52 -7.06 18.39 -0.26
C ASP A 52 -5.53 18.39 -0.39
N LYS A 53 -5.00 17.38 -1.08
CA LYS A 53 -3.55 17.23 -1.24
C LYS A 53 -2.86 18.40 -1.92
N ASP A 54 -3.60 19.11 -2.80
CA ASP A 54 -3.04 20.23 -3.56
C ASP A 54 -2.88 21.48 -2.66
N ASP A 55 -3.63 21.55 -1.54
CA ASP A 55 -3.50 22.60 -0.51
C ASP A 55 -2.44 22.26 0.54
N PHE A 56 -1.95 21.02 0.59
CA PHE A 56 -0.97 20.58 1.57
C PHE A 56 0.45 21.06 1.24
N THR A 57 0.78 22.27 1.66
CA THR A 57 2.08 22.93 1.46
C THR A 57 2.78 23.19 2.81
N PRO A 58 4.09 23.50 2.83
CA PRO A 58 4.78 23.93 4.05
C PRO A 58 4.14 25.14 4.73
N ASP A 59 3.72 26.13 3.96
CA ASP A 59 3.09 27.35 4.48
C ASP A 59 1.72 27.05 5.05
N PHE A 60 0.93 26.22 4.36
CA PHE A 60 -0.33 25.71 4.90
C PHE A 60 -0.11 25.01 6.23
N LEU A 61 0.84 24.08 6.31
CA LEU A 61 1.08 23.31 7.54
C LEU A 61 1.47 24.21 8.71
N ASN A 62 2.32 25.23 8.48
CA ASN A 62 2.68 26.21 9.51
C ASN A 62 1.46 26.98 10.01
N SER A 63 0.62 27.48 9.09
CA SER A 63 -0.60 28.21 9.40
C SER A 63 -1.61 27.32 10.13
N TYR A 64 -1.78 26.09 9.69
CA TYR A 64 -2.69 25.09 10.27
C TYR A 64 -2.31 24.73 11.70
N ILE A 65 -1.00 24.50 11.96
CA ILE A 65 -0.47 24.24 13.30
C ILE A 65 -0.80 25.40 14.24
N ASN A 66 -0.55 26.63 13.82
CA ASN A 66 -0.79 27.83 14.63
C ASN A 66 -2.28 28.05 14.90
N TYR A 67 -3.12 27.97 13.88
CA TYR A 67 -4.56 28.17 14.00
C TYR A 67 -5.22 27.15 14.94
N ASN A 68 -4.89 25.88 14.77
CA ASN A 68 -5.46 24.79 15.59
C ASN A 68 -4.70 24.58 16.92
N LYS A 69 -3.68 25.39 17.24
CA LYS A 69 -2.87 25.29 18.46
C LYS A 69 -2.25 23.89 18.65
N ILE A 70 -1.84 23.28 17.55
CA ILE A 70 -1.26 21.93 17.54
C ILE A 70 0.13 21.99 18.19
N LYS A 71 0.29 21.28 19.32
CA LYS A 71 1.56 21.28 20.05
C LYS A 71 2.66 20.53 19.30
N LYS A 72 2.31 19.43 18.62
CA LYS A 72 3.29 18.58 17.94
C LYS A 72 2.60 17.72 16.87
N ILE A 73 3.21 17.64 15.69
CA ILE A 73 2.95 16.57 14.74
C ILE A 73 3.93 15.45 15.04
N GLU A 74 3.40 14.29 15.35
CA GLU A 74 4.20 13.15 15.79
C GLU A 74 4.76 12.35 14.63
N ALA A 75 3.92 12.07 13.64
CA ALA A 75 4.30 11.30 12.46
C ALA A 75 3.47 11.69 11.24
N ILE A 76 4.04 11.46 10.06
CA ILE A 76 3.33 11.45 8.77
C ILE A 76 3.39 10.04 8.19
N PHE A 77 2.21 9.41 8.01
CA PHE A 77 2.04 8.22 7.20
C PHE A 77 1.74 8.63 5.76
N HIS A 78 2.73 8.53 4.90
CA HIS A 78 2.62 8.96 3.52
C HIS A 78 2.23 7.80 2.60
N GLN A 79 0.91 7.63 2.40
CA GLN A 79 0.33 6.61 1.51
C GLN A 79 -0.17 7.20 0.19
N GLY A 80 -0.20 8.51 0.08
CA GLY A 80 -0.70 9.25 -1.09
C GLY A 80 0.23 9.09 -2.30
N ALA A 81 -0.30 8.47 -3.36
CA ALA A 81 0.39 8.32 -4.65
C ALA A 81 -0.60 8.04 -5.78
N CYS A 82 -0.21 8.29 -7.02
CA CYS A 82 -0.86 7.65 -8.16
C CYS A 82 -0.39 6.18 -8.19
N SER A 83 -1.31 5.24 -7.97
CA SER A 83 -1.04 3.79 -7.97
C SER A 83 -1.40 3.09 -9.28
N ASN A 84 -1.77 3.85 -10.32
CA ASN A 84 -2.07 3.31 -11.64
C ASN A 84 -0.77 2.87 -12.34
N THR A 85 -0.49 1.58 -12.39
CA THR A 85 0.69 1.02 -13.04
C THR A 85 0.66 1.09 -14.56
N MET A 86 -0.51 1.40 -15.13
CA MET A 86 -0.74 1.57 -16.58
C MET A 86 -0.66 3.04 -17.01
N GLU A 87 -0.37 3.96 -16.09
CA GLU A 87 -0.20 5.39 -16.42
C GLU A 87 1.02 5.58 -17.33
N THR A 88 0.85 6.37 -18.38
CA THR A 88 1.89 6.66 -19.37
C THR A 88 2.41 8.09 -19.30
N ASP A 89 1.70 9.01 -18.62
CA ASP A 89 2.20 10.37 -18.37
C ASP A 89 3.28 10.34 -17.28
N GLY A 90 4.54 10.25 -17.73
CA GLY A 90 5.70 10.24 -16.83
C GLY A 90 5.84 11.51 -16.00
N LYS A 91 5.50 12.67 -16.56
CA LYS A 91 5.56 13.96 -15.85
C LYS A 91 4.55 14.01 -14.70
N TYR A 92 3.31 13.59 -14.98
CA TYR A 92 2.26 13.46 -13.97
C TYR A 92 2.67 12.49 -12.87
N MET A 93 3.19 11.32 -13.24
CA MET A 93 3.64 10.30 -12.28
C MET A 93 4.76 10.82 -11.39
N MET A 94 5.80 11.42 -11.95
CA MET A 94 6.92 11.95 -11.18
C MET A 94 6.49 13.10 -10.26
N LYS A 95 5.63 13.98 -10.71
CA LYS A 95 5.10 15.08 -9.88
C LYS A 95 4.33 14.54 -8.67
N ASN A 96 3.45 13.55 -8.88
CA ASN A 96 2.57 13.05 -7.81
C ASN A 96 3.25 12.05 -6.86
N ASN A 97 4.22 11.25 -7.35
CA ASN A 97 4.82 10.19 -6.54
C ASN A 97 6.22 10.57 -6.03
N TYR A 98 7.05 11.19 -6.86
CA TYR A 98 8.41 11.52 -6.48
C TYR A 98 8.53 12.92 -5.84
N GLU A 99 8.13 13.97 -6.57
CA GLU A 99 8.30 15.34 -6.08
C GLU A 99 7.44 15.62 -4.84
N PHE A 100 6.19 15.17 -4.83
CA PHE A 100 5.32 15.32 -3.67
C PHE A 100 5.86 14.58 -2.43
N SER A 101 6.33 13.34 -2.60
CA SER A 101 6.94 12.56 -1.51
C SER A 101 8.20 13.25 -0.98
N LYS A 102 9.03 13.79 -1.88
CA LYS A 102 10.25 14.50 -1.53
C LYS A 102 9.96 15.78 -0.73
N ASN A 103 8.94 16.54 -1.14
CA ASN A 103 8.53 17.74 -0.42
C ASN A 103 8.05 17.41 1.01
N ILE A 104 7.27 16.35 1.18
CA ILE A 104 6.83 15.91 2.52
C ILE A 104 8.03 15.45 3.35
N LEU A 105 8.95 14.68 2.79
CA LEU A 105 10.17 14.25 3.48
C LEU A 105 10.97 15.46 3.99
N HIS A 106 11.16 16.50 3.17
CA HIS A 106 11.88 17.71 3.60
C HIS A 106 11.16 18.45 4.73
N ILE A 107 9.84 18.54 4.70
CA ILE A 107 9.04 19.06 5.83
C ILE A 107 9.32 18.23 7.09
N CYS A 108 9.34 16.90 6.96
CA CYS A 108 9.60 16.00 8.10
C CYS A 108 11.00 16.18 8.67
N LEU A 109 12.02 16.31 7.83
CA LEU A 109 13.41 16.53 8.26
C LEU A 109 13.57 17.90 8.95
N ASP A 110 12.98 18.95 8.36
CA ASP A 110 13.02 20.32 8.93
C ASP A 110 12.37 20.37 10.32
N LYS A 111 11.19 19.78 10.46
CA LYS A 111 10.39 19.80 11.68
C LYS A 111 10.64 18.64 12.64
N LYS A 112 11.55 17.73 12.32
CA LYS A 112 11.83 16.48 13.06
C LYS A 112 10.58 15.63 13.28
N ILE A 113 9.71 15.54 12.27
CA ILE A 113 8.52 14.69 12.24
C ILE A 113 8.90 13.32 11.73
N ARG A 114 8.41 12.26 12.36
CA ARG A 114 8.62 10.87 11.88
C ARG A 114 7.91 10.67 10.55
N PHE A 115 8.54 9.95 9.62
CA PHE A 115 8.05 9.77 8.27
C PHE A 115 8.01 8.30 7.88
N LEU A 116 6.81 7.75 7.71
CA LEU A 116 6.56 6.39 7.26
C LEU A 116 5.90 6.45 5.88
N TYR A 117 6.51 5.86 4.86
CA TYR A 117 6.01 6.03 3.50
C TYR A 117 5.81 4.72 2.72
N ALA A 118 4.85 4.75 1.81
CA ALA A 118 4.57 3.65 0.89
C ALA A 118 5.58 3.64 -0.27
N SER A 119 6.43 2.63 -0.29
CA SER A 119 7.15 2.20 -1.48
C SER A 119 6.44 1.00 -2.11
N SER A 120 7.06 0.27 -3.00
CA SER A 120 6.43 -0.83 -3.74
C SER A 120 7.43 -1.90 -4.15
N ALA A 121 7.03 -3.17 -4.10
CA ALA A 121 7.80 -4.28 -4.66
C ALA A 121 8.01 -4.18 -6.19
N SER A 122 7.25 -3.32 -6.88
CA SER A 122 7.47 -3.04 -8.31
C SER A 122 8.86 -2.49 -8.64
N VAL A 123 9.58 -1.95 -7.65
CA VAL A 123 10.96 -1.48 -7.80
C VAL A 123 11.92 -2.60 -8.23
N TYR A 124 11.62 -3.85 -7.88
CA TYR A 124 12.42 -5.02 -8.25
C TYR A 124 12.24 -5.49 -9.69
N GLY A 125 11.29 -4.89 -10.43
CA GLY A 125 10.99 -5.29 -11.80
C GLY A 125 10.59 -6.76 -11.90
N ASN A 126 11.26 -7.53 -12.77
CA ASN A 126 10.98 -8.96 -12.91
C ASN A 126 11.51 -9.83 -11.76
N GLY A 127 12.26 -9.26 -10.82
CA GLY A 127 12.84 -10.01 -9.70
C GLY A 127 13.99 -10.95 -10.09
N ASN A 128 14.62 -10.73 -11.24
CA ASN A 128 15.69 -11.62 -11.76
C ASN A 128 16.88 -11.74 -10.80
N ASN A 129 17.11 -10.71 -9.97
CA ASN A 129 18.21 -10.68 -9.02
C ASN A 129 17.73 -10.91 -7.56
N GLY A 130 16.43 -11.24 -7.37
CA GLY A 130 15.83 -11.43 -6.05
C GLY A 130 15.07 -10.20 -5.54
N PHE A 131 14.60 -10.29 -4.30
CA PHE A 131 13.72 -9.31 -3.65
C PHE A 131 14.29 -8.84 -2.30
N GLU A 132 15.59 -8.68 -2.22
CA GLU A 132 16.24 -8.03 -1.08
C GLU A 132 16.32 -6.52 -1.31
N GLU A 133 16.30 -5.73 -0.23
CA GLU A 133 16.43 -4.27 -0.27
C GLU A 133 17.87 -3.84 -0.58
N ASN A 134 18.29 -4.10 -1.80
CA ASN A 134 19.64 -3.86 -2.32
C ASN A 134 19.55 -3.29 -3.74
N ASP A 135 20.34 -2.26 -4.03
CA ASP A 135 20.35 -1.55 -5.34
C ASP A 135 20.55 -2.50 -6.53
N LYS A 136 21.28 -3.61 -6.36
CA LYS A 136 21.51 -4.62 -7.42
C LYS A 136 20.26 -5.38 -7.85
N ASN A 137 19.24 -5.41 -6.98
CA ASN A 137 18.00 -6.14 -7.21
C ASN A 137 16.91 -5.25 -7.84
N GLU A 138 17.16 -3.95 -7.94
CA GLU A 138 16.18 -2.95 -8.35
C GLU A 138 16.28 -2.65 -9.83
N TYR A 139 15.19 -2.91 -10.60
CA TYR A 139 15.10 -2.62 -12.03
C TYR A 139 13.65 -2.33 -12.43
N PRO A 140 13.15 -1.09 -12.19
CA PRO A 140 11.75 -0.74 -12.45
C PRO A 140 11.37 -0.87 -13.91
N LEU A 141 10.20 -1.50 -14.20
CA LEU A 141 9.73 -1.80 -15.57
C LEU A 141 8.79 -0.75 -16.15
N ASN A 142 8.24 0.15 -15.33
CA ASN A 142 7.32 1.19 -15.76
C ASN A 142 7.53 2.47 -14.94
N VAL A 143 6.89 3.55 -15.36
CA VAL A 143 7.08 4.87 -14.73
C VAL A 143 6.56 4.93 -13.30
N TYR A 144 5.53 4.13 -12.94
CA TYR A 144 5.09 3.99 -11.55
C TYR A 144 6.21 3.39 -10.68
N ALA A 145 6.72 2.23 -11.09
CA ALA A 145 7.83 1.57 -10.39
C ALA A 145 9.07 2.49 -10.31
N PHE A 146 9.39 3.19 -11.39
CA PHE A 146 10.50 4.15 -11.43
C PHE A 146 10.30 5.31 -10.44
N SER A 147 9.07 5.82 -10.30
CA SER A 147 8.79 6.90 -9.34
C SER A 147 9.04 6.48 -7.89
N LYS A 148 8.69 5.23 -7.54
CA LYS A 148 8.94 4.66 -6.21
C LYS A 148 10.43 4.35 -6.00
N TYR A 149 11.06 3.73 -6.99
CA TYR A 149 12.50 3.46 -7.00
C TYR A 149 13.32 4.75 -6.81
N GLN A 150 13.00 5.79 -7.58
CA GLN A 150 13.74 7.06 -7.50
C GLN A 150 13.59 7.72 -6.12
N PHE A 151 12.44 7.57 -5.47
CA PHE A 151 12.24 8.07 -4.12
C PHE A 151 13.01 7.24 -3.08
N ASP A 152 12.97 5.91 -3.14
CA ASP A 152 13.77 5.02 -2.29
C ASP A 152 15.26 5.34 -2.42
N ARG A 153 15.75 5.49 -3.65
CA ARG A 153 17.13 5.87 -3.93
C ARG A 153 17.51 7.23 -3.32
N TYR A 154 16.61 8.21 -3.42
CA TYR A 154 16.82 9.52 -2.81
C TYR A 154 16.93 9.42 -1.29
N VAL A 155 16.06 8.67 -0.64
CA VAL A 155 16.09 8.40 0.80
C VAL A 155 17.40 7.70 1.20
N ASN A 156 17.83 6.67 0.46
CA ASN A 156 19.11 5.98 0.71
C ASN A 156 20.32 6.94 0.58
N ILE A 157 20.32 7.85 -0.38
CA ILE A 157 21.38 8.88 -0.49
C ILE A 157 21.40 9.76 0.77
N LEU A 158 20.25 10.17 1.30
CA LEU A 158 20.19 10.96 2.52
C LEU A 158 20.68 10.17 3.74
N PHE A 159 20.35 8.88 3.87
CA PHE A 159 20.90 8.00 4.91
C PHE A 159 22.42 7.92 4.81
N ASN A 160 22.97 7.65 3.63
CA ASN A 160 24.40 7.52 3.40
C ASN A 160 25.19 8.82 3.67
N LYS A 161 24.53 9.97 3.53
CA LYS A 161 25.09 11.29 3.83
C LYS A 161 24.87 11.74 5.28
N ASN A 162 24.24 10.91 6.13
CA ASN A 162 23.85 11.26 7.50
C ASN A 162 22.98 12.53 7.60
N LEU A 163 22.09 12.73 6.61
CA LEU A 163 21.18 13.89 6.53
C LEU A 163 19.78 13.57 7.10
N ILE A 164 19.55 12.36 7.58
CA ILE A 164 18.31 11.95 8.23
C ILE A 164 18.44 12.20 9.74
N ASN A 165 17.62 13.08 10.29
CA ASN A 165 17.63 13.51 11.67
C ASN A 165 16.37 13.14 12.47
N THR A 166 15.48 12.34 11.87
CA THR A 166 14.26 11.80 12.46
C THR A 166 14.03 10.38 11.93
N GLN A 167 13.05 9.66 12.47
CA GLN A 167 12.69 8.35 11.92
C GLN A 167 12.19 8.48 10.47
N VAL A 168 12.77 7.70 9.56
CA VAL A 168 12.30 7.54 8.17
C VAL A 168 12.20 6.06 7.84
N VAL A 169 10.98 5.60 7.51
CA VAL A 169 10.70 4.21 7.18
C VAL A 169 10.00 4.12 5.84
N GLY A 170 10.58 3.41 4.89
CA GLY A 170 9.97 3.05 3.62
C GLY A 170 9.47 1.61 3.65
N LEU A 171 8.23 1.36 3.22
CA LEU A 171 7.65 0.03 3.17
C LEU A 171 7.37 -0.34 1.71
N ARG A 172 8.12 -1.30 1.18
CA ARG A 172 7.90 -1.88 -0.15
C ARG A 172 6.76 -2.88 -0.08
N TYR A 173 5.54 -2.39 -0.28
CA TYR A 173 4.36 -3.25 -0.29
C TYR A 173 4.39 -4.21 -1.46
N PHE A 174 4.11 -5.49 -1.16
CA PHE A 174 3.87 -6.52 -2.16
C PHE A 174 2.40 -6.49 -2.58
N ASN A 175 1.77 -7.60 -2.92
CA ASN A 175 0.41 -7.60 -3.46
C ASN A 175 -0.63 -7.48 -2.34
N VAL A 176 -0.94 -6.26 -1.95
CA VAL A 176 -1.90 -5.98 -0.87
C VAL A 176 -3.33 -6.18 -1.35
N TYR A 177 -4.14 -6.86 -0.54
CA TYR A 177 -5.57 -7.04 -0.75
C TYR A 177 -6.35 -6.89 0.54
N GLY A 178 -7.66 -6.58 0.46
CA GLY A 178 -8.52 -6.49 1.63
C GLY A 178 -9.54 -5.35 1.59
N MET A 179 -10.14 -5.07 2.74
CA MET A 179 -11.24 -4.11 2.86
C MET A 179 -10.89 -2.70 2.37
N GLN A 180 -11.91 -1.96 1.89
CA GLN A 180 -11.83 -0.57 1.44
C GLN A 180 -11.09 -0.36 0.10
N GLU A 181 -10.98 -1.38 -0.75
CA GLU A 181 -10.38 -1.23 -2.07
C GLU A 181 -11.38 -1.00 -3.22
N ASN A 182 -12.67 -0.93 -2.96
CA ASN A 182 -13.76 -0.83 -3.96
C ASN A 182 -13.56 0.31 -4.98
N HIS A 183 -13.01 1.44 -4.54
CA HIS A 183 -12.78 2.62 -5.39
C HIS A 183 -11.65 2.43 -6.43
N LYS A 184 -10.88 1.33 -6.35
CA LYS A 184 -9.71 1.11 -7.21
C LYS A 184 -10.07 0.64 -8.63
N GLY A 185 -11.33 0.25 -8.88
CA GLY A 185 -11.76 -0.23 -10.20
C GLY A 185 -10.86 -1.38 -10.69
N LYS A 186 -10.32 -1.27 -11.91
CA LYS A 186 -9.44 -2.29 -12.50
C LYS A 186 -8.16 -2.59 -11.70
N MET A 187 -7.75 -1.67 -10.83
CA MET A 187 -6.56 -1.83 -9.98
C MET A 187 -6.85 -2.47 -8.62
N ALA A 188 -8.09 -2.91 -8.37
CA ALA A 188 -8.43 -3.70 -7.20
C ALA A 188 -7.78 -5.10 -7.26
N SER A 189 -7.71 -5.77 -6.12
CA SER A 189 -7.08 -7.10 -6.03
C SER A 189 -7.86 -8.16 -6.83
N VAL A 190 -7.16 -9.23 -7.20
CA VAL A 190 -7.81 -10.39 -7.84
C VAL A 190 -8.88 -11.00 -6.94
N ALA A 191 -8.66 -11.06 -5.63
CA ALA A 191 -9.67 -11.55 -4.69
C ALA A 191 -10.98 -10.75 -4.79
N PHE A 192 -10.90 -9.42 -4.89
CA PHE A 192 -12.06 -8.55 -5.07
C PHE A 192 -12.75 -8.77 -6.43
N HIS A 193 -11.98 -8.90 -7.49
CA HIS A 193 -12.55 -9.14 -8.83
C HIS A 193 -13.27 -10.47 -8.91
N LEU A 194 -12.65 -11.56 -8.44
CA LEU A 194 -13.25 -12.90 -8.48
C LEU A 194 -14.51 -12.98 -7.59
N PHE A 195 -14.46 -12.37 -6.39
CA PHE A 195 -15.65 -12.24 -5.54
C PHE A 195 -16.81 -11.55 -6.27
N ASN A 196 -16.56 -10.41 -6.92
CA ASN A 196 -17.61 -9.68 -7.65
C ASN A 196 -18.15 -10.48 -8.84
N GLN A 197 -17.33 -11.25 -9.56
CA GLN A 197 -17.79 -12.14 -10.62
C GLN A 197 -18.75 -13.20 -10.06
N ILE A 198 -18.42 -13.83 -8.92
CA ILE A 198 -19.33 -14.79 -8.27
C ILE A 198 -20.65 -14.12 -7.88
N LYS A 199 -20.60 -12.92 -7.29
CA LYS A 199 -21.80 -12.17 -6.87
C LYS A 199 -22.66 -11.73 -8.04
N SER A 200 -22.07 -11.54 -9.22
CA SER A 200 -22.79 -11.22 -10.47
C SER A 200 -23.34 -12.48 -11.19
N GLY A 201 -23.07 -13.68 -10.67
CA GLY A 201 -23.46 -14.94 -11.33
C GLY A 201 -22.52 -15.34 -12.48
N GLU A 202 -21.36 -14.71 -12.60
CA GLU A 202 -20.34 -15.04 -13.61
C GLU A 202 -19.37 -16.11 -13.08
N ASN A 203 -18.69 -16.80 -14.01
CA ASN A 203 -17.56 -17.64 -13.67
C ASN A 203 -16.36 -16.76 -13.27
N MET A 204 -15.51 -17.28 -12.37
CA MET A 204 -14.25 -16.65 -12.01
C MET A 204 -13.26 -16.76 -13.18
N LYS A 205 -12.90 -15.63 -13.80
CA LYS A 205 -12.00 -15.58 -14.95
C LYS A 205 -10.54 -15.55 -14.48
N ILE A 206 -9.78 -16.60 -14.81
CA ILE A 206 -8.37 -16.75 -14.49
C ILE A 206 -7.61 -16.94 -15.81
N PHE A 207 -6.46 -16.32 -15.95
CA PHE A 207 -5.63 -16.51 -17.13
C PHE A 207 -5.08 -17.96 -17.21
N GLU A 208 -5.06 -18.53 -18.40
CA GLU A 208 -4.35 -19.77 -18.68
C GLU A 208 -2.88 -19.64 -18.26
N GLY A 209 -2.33 -20.67 -17.62
CA GLY A 209 -0.97 -20.66 -17.09
C GLY A 209 -0.78 -19.88 -15.78
N SER A 210 -1.86 -19.41 -15.16
CA SER A 210 -1.82 -18.64 -13.90
C SER A 210 -1.29 -19.41 -12.70
N GLU A 211 -1.26 -20.74 -12.76
CA GLU A 211 -0.59 -21.61 -11.79
C GLU A 211 0.91 -21.32 -11.69
N ASN A 212 1.51 -20.77 -12.77
CA ASN A 212 2.91 -20.39 -12.84
C ASN A 212 3.17 -18.92 -12.47
N PHE A 213 2.10 -18.15 -12.22
CA PHE A 213 2.22 -16.74 -11.80
C PHE A 213 2.06 -16.65 -10.28
N LEU A 214 3.20 -16.58 -9.60
CA LEU A 214 3.25 -16.55 -8.14
C LEU A 214 3.45 -15.13 -7.62
N ARG A 215 2.68 -14.75 -6.61
CA ARG A 215 2.74 -13.45 -5.96
C ARG A 215 2.80 -13.61 -4.45
N ASP A 216 3.55 -12.74 -3.83
CA ASP A 216 3.46 -12.54 -2.39
C ASP A 216 2.23 -11.67 -2.11
N PHE A 217 1.13 -12.32 -1.72
CA PHE A 217 -0.12 -11.66 -1.35
C PHE A 217 -0.12 -11.36 0.14
N ILE A 218 -0.31 -10.10 0.50
CA ILE A 218 -0.38 -9.69 1.91
C ILE A 218 -1.74 -9.06 2.23
N TYR A 219 -2.37 -9.55 3.30
CA TYR A 219 -3.65 -9.02 3.74
C TYR A 219 -3.47 -7.64 4.40
N ILE A 220 -4.44 -6.75 4.22
CA ILE A 220 -4.35 -5.34 4.66
C ILE A 220 -4.11 -5.19 6.17
N ASP A 221 -4.64 -6.08 7.02
CA ASP A 221 -4.40 -6.00 8.47
C ASP A 221 -2.93 -6.26 8.82
N ASP A 222 -2.25 -7.11 8.05
CA ASP A 222 -0.82 -7.34 8.23
C ASP A 222 0.01 -6.11 7.82
N VAL A 223 -0.40 -5.43 6.75
CA VAL A 223 0.21 -4.15 6.34
C VAL A 223 0.04 -3.10 7.44
N VAL A 224 -1.16 -2.99 8.03
CA VAL A 224 -1.43 -2.09 9.16
C VAL A 224 -0.56 -2.47 10.36
N SER A 225 -0.44 -3.77 10.66
CA SER A 225 0.40 -4.26 11.76
C SER A 225 1.87 -3.88 11.61
N VAL A 226 2.43 -3.96 10.38
CA VAL A 226 3.82 -3.54 10.11
C VAL A 226 3.97 -2.02 10.26
N ASN A 227 3.00 -1.23 9.77
CA ASN A 227 3.02 0.23 9.95
C ASN A 227 2.97 0.61 11.44
N ASN A 228 2.08 -0.01 12.22
CA ASN A 228 1.97 0.23 13.65
C ASN A 228 3.25 -0.17 14.39
N PHE A 229 3.89 -1.28 14.02
CA PHE A 229 5.16 -1.69 14.60
C PHE A 229 6.21 -0.59 14.45
N PHE A 230 6.42 -0.04 13.27
CA PHE A 230 7.39 1.04 13.08
C PHE A 230 6.95 2.34 13.76
N PHE A 231 5.67 2.58 13.88
CA PHE A 231 5.16 3.72 14.64
C PHE A 231 5.46 3.59 16.15
N GLU A 232 5.36 2.39 16.70
CA GLU A 232 5.66 2.11 18.12
C GLU A 232 7.19 2.06 18.39
N HIS A 233 8.02 1.77 17.37
CA HIS A 233 9.47 1.63 17.48
C HIS A 233 10.18 2.75 16.72
N SER A 234 10.18 3.95 17.30
CA SER A 234 10.73 5.16 16.66
C SER A 234 12.26 5.17 16.46
N ASP A 235 12.97 4.24 17.07
CA ASP A 235 14.41 4.01 16.89
C ASP A 235 14.75 3.28 15.58
N LYS A 236 13.77 2.69 14.90
CA LYS A 236 13.96 1.93 13.66
C LYS A 236 13.77 2.83 12.44
N SER A 237 14.75 2.84 11.56
CA SER A 237 14.74 3.55 10.28
C SER A 237 15.28 2.69 9.16
N GLY A 238 14.86 2.95 7.92
CA GLY A 238 15.32 2.25 6.73
C GLY A 238 14.20 1.93 5.75
N ILE A 239 14.54 1.18 4.69
CA ILE A 239 13.57 0.69 3.70
C ILE A 239 13.41 -0.81 3.91
N PHE A 240 12.17 -1.29 4.01
CA PHE A 240 11.84 -2.68 4.34
C PHE A 240 10.81 -3.24 3.39
N ASN A 241 10.94 -4.52 3.07
CA ASN A 241 9.88 -5.25 2.40
C ASN A 241 8.68 -5.47 3.32
N CYS A 242 7.48 -5.31 2.78
CA CYS A 242 6.22 -5.57 3.46
C CYS A 242 5.40 -6.55 2.60
N GLY A 243 5.66 -7.81 2.78
CA GLY A 243 5.02 -8.99 2.20
C GLY A 243 4.97 -10.09 3.24
N THR A 244 4.52 -11.26 2.85
CA THR A 244 4.43 -12.44 3.73
C THR A 244 5.70 -13.31 3.71
N GLY A 245 6.53 -13.15 2.67
CA GLY A 245 7.65 -14.03 2.37
C GLY A 245 7.20 -15.35 1.74
N ASN A 246 5.94 -15.45 1.34
CA ASN A 246 5.35 -16.63 0.75
C ASN A 246 4.69 -16.30 -0.60
N ALA A 247 5.18 -16.91 -1.67
CA ALA A 247 4.63 -16.67 -3.00
C ALA A 247 3.56 -17.72 -3.30
N GLU A 248 2.34 -17.25 -3.61
CA GLU A 248 1.21 -18.12 -3.93
C GLU A 248 0.62 -17.77 -5.30
N SER A 249 -0.07 -18.74 -5.93
CA SER A 249 -0.63 -18.52 -7.26
C SER A 249 -1.99 -17.82 -7.20
N PHE A 250 -2.38 -17.19 -8.31
CA PHE A 250 -3.72 -16.61 -8.43
C PHE A 250 -4.82 -17.67 -8.34
N ILE A 251 -4.51 -18.92 -8.69
CA ILE A 251 -5.46 -20.01 -8.64
C ILE A 251 -5.79 -20.41 -7.20
N GLU A 252 -4.87 -20.20 -6.23
CA GLU A 252 -5.16 -20.45 -4.81
C GLU A 252 -6.24 -19.51 -4.28
N ILE A 253 -6.27 -18.26 -4.75
CA ILE A 253 -7.38 -17.34 -4.42
C ILE A 253 -8.70 -17.88 -4.97
N ALA A 254 -8.73 -18.34 -6.21
CA ALA A 254 -9.94 -18.92 -6.82
C ALA A 254 -10.37 -20.22 -6.13
N ASN A 255 -9.43 -21.08 -5.75
CA ASN A 255 -9.72 -22.31 -5.00
C ASN A 255 -10.32 -21.99 -3.63
N THR A 256 -9.76 -21.03 -2.90
CA THR A 256 -10.32 -20.57 -1.64
C THR A 256 -11.75 -20.05 -1.80
N LEU A 257 -12.04 -19.29 -2.86
CA LEU A 257 -13.39 -18.83 -3.16
C LEU A 257 -14.34 -19.99 -3.49
N LYS A 258 -13.87 -21.04 -4.18
CA LYS A 258 -14.66 -22.28 -4.42
C LYS A 258 -14.97 -23.05 -3.13
N GLU A 259 -14.08 -23.03 -2.15
CA GLU A 259 -14.36 -23.62 -0.83
C GLU A 259 -15.53 -22.90 -0.14
N ILE A 260 -15.64 -21.57 -0.32
CA ILE A 260 -16.72 -20.75 0.27
C ILE A 260 -18.01 -20.87 -0.56
N TYR A 261 -17.88 -20.84 -1.89
CA TYR A 261 -18.99 -20.86 -2.84
C TYR A 261 -18.90 -22.11 -3.71
N ASN A 262 -19.45 -23.23 -3.25
CA ASN A 262 -19.38 -24.55 -3.89
C ASN A 262 -19.94 -24.57 -5.32
N TYR A 263 -20.79 -23.60 -5.68
CA TYR A 263 -21.36 -23.42 -7.04
C TYR A 263 -20.45 -22.62 -7.97
N ALA A 264 -19.42 -21.93 -7.44
CA ALA A 264 -18.56 -21.08 -8.26
C ALA A 264 -17.66 -21.93 -9.18
N LYS A 265 -17.53 -21.50 -10.43
CA LYS A 265 -16.72 -22.17 -11.45
C LYS A 265 -15.56 -21.30 -11.87
N ILE A 266 -14.44 -21.92 -12.19
CA ILE A 266 -13.28 -21.24 -12.78
C ILE A 266 -13.39 -21.37 -14.31
N GLU A 267 -13.25 -20.24 -14.99
CA GLU A 267 -13.15 -20.13 -16.44
C GLU A 267 -11.74 -19.67 -16.80
N TYR A 268 -11.02 -20.48 -17.54
CA TYR A 268 -9.69 -20.10 -18.03
C TYR A 268 -9.83 -19.26 -19.28
N ILE A 269 -9.22 -18.07 -19.27
CA ILE A 269 -9.21 -17.12 -20.38
C ILE A 269 -7.80 -16.94 -20.91
N THR A 270 -7.67 -16.66 -22.21
CA THR A 270 -6.38 -16.46 -22.86
C THR A 270 -5.64 -15.27 -22.27
N PHE A 271 -4.34 -15.43 -22.03
CA PHE A 271 -3.49 -14.37 -21.51
C PHE A 271 -3.32 -13.26 -22.57
N PRO A 272 -3.64 -11.98 -22.26
CA PRO A 272 -3.57 -10.88 -23.22
C PRO A 272 -2.16 -10.68 -23.81
N ASP A 273 -2.06 -10.51 -25.13
CA ASP A 273 -0.77 -10.36 -25.82
C ASP A 273 -0.01 -9.09 -25.40
N ASP A 274 -0.71 -8.02 -25.11
CA ASP A 274 -0.16 -6.73 -24.66
C ASP A 274 0.49 -6.79 -23.27
N LEU A 275 0.19 -7.82 -22.47
CA LEU A 275 0.82 -8.10 -21.19
C LEU A 275 2.03 -9.05 -21.30
N LYS A 276 2.20 -9.76 -22.42
CA LYS A 276 3.33 -10.67 -22.63
C LYS A 276 4.66 -9.90 -22.52
N GLY A 277 5.59 -10.41 -21.72
CA GLY A 277 6.90 -9.79 -21.47
C GLY A 277 6.90 -8.58 -20.51
N LYS A 278 5.73 -8.02 -20.19
CA LYS A 278 5.58 -6.91 -19.22
C LYS A 278 5.02 -7.38 -17.88
N TYR A 279 4.53 -8.60 -17.83
CA TYR A 279 3.87 -9.15 -16.65
C TYR A 279 4.90 -9.86 -15.76
N GLN A 280 5.03 -9.40 -14.55
CA GLN A 280 5.88 -10.01 -13.53
C GLN A 280 5.35 -11.41 -13.17
N LYS A 281 6.18 -12.46 -13.33
CA LYS A 281 5.75 -13.84 -13.10
C LYS A 281 5.87 -14.28 -11.64
N PHE A 282 6.81 -13.70 -10.92
CA PHE A 282 7.14 -14.11 -9.56
C PHE A 282 7.42 -12.91 -8.66
N THR A 283 6.88 -12.91 -7.44
CA THR A 283 7.31 -12.00 -6.36
C THR A 283 7.27 -12.73 -5.03
N GLN A 284 8.32 -12.54 -4.22
CA GLN A 284 8.40 -13.08 -2.87
C GLN A 284 9.28 -12.16 -2.02
N ALA A 285 8.75 -11.59 -0.96
CA ALA A 285 9.50 -10.70 -0.08
C ALA A 285 10.62 -11.46 0.64
N ASN A 286 11.84 -10.95 0.59
CA ASN A 286 12.84 -11.33 1.59
C ASN A 286 12.52 -10.54 2.86
N LEU A 287 12.22 -11.24 3.94
CA LEU A 287 11.79 -10.64 5.20
C LEU A 287 12.94 -10.44 6.19
N LYS A 288 14.18 -10.84 5.82
CA LYS A 288 15.31 -10.82 6.76
C LYS A 288 15.46 -9.46 7.43
N LYS A 289 15.45 -8.37 6.66
CA LYS A 289 15.62 -7.02 7.18
C LYS A 289 14.48 -6.59 8.12
N LEU A 290 13.24 -6.95 7.81
CA LEU A 290 12.08 -6.70 8.66
C LEU A 290 12.16 -7.49 9.97
N ARG A 291 12.59 -8.76 9.91
CA ARG A 291 12.80 -9.61 11.10
C ARG A 291 13.96 -9.11 11.96
N ASP A 292 15.06 -8.72 11.34
CA ASP A 292 16.21 -8.14 12.04
C ASP A 292 15.86 -6.80 12.74
N ALA A 293 14.87 -6.07 12.22
CA ALA A 293 14.33 -4.88 12.89
C ALA A 293 13.44 -5.21 14.11
N GLY A 294 13.08 -6.48 14.31
CA GLY A 294 12.32 -6.97 15.46
C GLY A 294 10.84 -7.25 15.20
N TYR A 295 10.35 -7.15 13.96
CA TYR A 295 8.97 -7.56 13.65
C TYR A 295 8.89 -9.09 13.59
N ASP A 296 8.28 -9.71 14.60
CA ASP A 296 8.20 -11.18 14.77
C ASP A 296 6.82 -11.79 14.50
N LYS A 297 5.78 -10.96 14.28
CA LYS A 297 4.42 -11.44 14.03
C LYS A 297 4.33 -12.28 12.76
N HIS A 298 3.51 -13.33 12.82
CA HIS A 298 3.17 -14.15 11.65
C HIS A 298 2.23 -13.40 10.72
N PHE A 299 2.42 -13.57 9.42
CA PHE A 299 1.53 -13.06 8.40
C PHE A 299 0.44 -14.08 8.06
N MET A 300 -0.75 -13.61 7.68
CA MET A 300 -1.81 -14.48 7.20
C MET A 300 -1.43 -15.09 5.84
N ASN A 301 -1.68 -16.39 5.66
CA ASN A 301 -1.62 -17.00 4.34
C ASN A 301 -2.83 -16.58 3.49
N VAL A 302 -2.77 -16.83 2.19
CA VAL A 302 -3.83 -16.42 1.24
C VAL A 302 -5.18 -17.03 1.60
N ASN A 303 -5.24 -18.31 1.94
CA ASN A 303 -6.51 -18.98 2.29
C ASN A 303 -7.21 -18.29 3.46
N THR A 304 -6.48 -18.06 4.57
CA THR A 304 -7.03 -17.39 5.75
C THR A 304 -7.43 -15.94 5.45
N GLY A 305 -6.57 -15.20 4.75
CA GLY A 305 -6.83 -13.79 4.45
C GLY A 305 -7.99 -13.60 3.47
N VAL A 306 -8.12 -14.46 2.45
CA VAL A 306 -9.25 -14.41 1.50
C VAL A 306 -10.55 -14.76 2.19
N LYS A 307 -10.60 -15.80 3.06
CA LYS A 307 -11.80 -16.14 3.85
C LYS A 307 -12.25 -14.96 4.71
N LYS A 308 -11.32 -14.33 5.43
CA LYS A 308 -11.60 -13.15 6.24
C LYS A 308 -12.10 -11.97 5.39
N TYR A 309 -11.49 -11.77 4.23
CA TYR A 309 -11.91 -10.71 3.32
C TYR A 309 -13.31 -10.93 2.76
N VAL A 310 -13.63 -12.14 2.33
CA VAL A 310 -14.97 -12.51 1.84
C VAL A 310 -16.03 -12.31 2.94
N GLU A 311 -15.76 -12.76 4.17
CA GLU A 311 -16.67 -12.52 5.30
C GLU A 311 -16.95 -11.02 5.49
N PHE A 312 -15.91 -10.19 5.37
CA PHE A 312 -16.06 -8.73 5.44
C PHE A 312 -16.87 -8.17 4.27
N LEU A 313 -16.61 -8.61 3.03
CA LEU A 313 -17.34 -8.19 1.83
C LEU A 313 -18.84 -8.53 1.91
N GLU A 314 -19.17 -9.73 2.38
CA GLU A 314 -20.55 -10.18 2.56
C GLU A 314 -21.32 -9.34 3.59
N LYS A 315 -20.67 -9.03 4.71
CA LYS A 315 -21.30 -8.26 5.79
C LYS A 315 -21.41 -6.78 5.50
N ASN A 316 -20.43 -6.21 4.81
CA ASN A 316 -20.19 -4.77 4.80
C ASN A 316 -20.10 -4.16 3.38
N ASN A 317 -20.35 -4.91 2.32
CA ASN A 317 -20.18 -4.46 0.94
C ASN A 317 -18.79 -3.81 0.68
N GLY A 318 -17.75 -4.28 1.39
CA GLY A 318 -16.37 -3.82 1.22
C GLY A 318 -15.99 -2.52 1.92
N TYR A 319 -16.90 -1.90 2.68
CA TYR A 319 -16.64 -0.69 3.47
C TYR A 319 -16.86 -0.94 4.97
N LEU A 320 -16.18 -0.20 5.83
CA LEU A 320 -16.47 -0.19 7.27
C LEU A 320 -17.89 0.33 7.51
N MET A 321 -18.69 -0.38 8.32
CA MET A 321 -20.04 0.00 8.70
C MET A 321 -20.15 0.37 10.17
#